data_8f0e58ef622991ecd8ce6d3eb9333695
#
_entry.id   8f0e58ef622991ecd8ce6d3eb9333695
#
_cell.length_a   1.000
_cell.length_b   1.000
_cell.length_c   1.000
_cell.angle_alpha   90.00
_cell.angle_beta   90.00
_cell.angle_gamma   90.00
#
_symmetry.space_group_name_H-M   'P 1'
#
loop_
_entity.id
_entity.type
_entity.pdbx_description
1 polymer ?
#
loop_
_entity_poly.entity_id
_entity_poly.type
_entity_poly.pdbx_seq_one_letter_code
_entity_poly.pdbx_strand_id
1 'polypeptide(L)'
;VNATEIIRGGTGYTYPSGGDPLPEEIEHIYPDYELYPDLCKDTAYGFLTRGCPRGCDFCIVGHKEGRRSRKVADLSEFWAGQKNIVLLDPNMFACRDWKDLSQQLIASRAWVDFSQGCDIRIMTAEKAQYLKEMKIKQIHFAWDRYEDKDKIVPKFEMFKRQTGWDYRKMSVYVLCGFNTALEQDLERIYTLRDLGYSPYVMIYDKYKLSAGADLKRLQRWVNSRFAFAAVKRFEDYK
;
A
#
# COMPACT_ATOMS: atom_id res chain seq x y z
N VAL A 1 -14.06 -21.00 22.90
CA VAL A 1 -13.45 -21.85 21.86
C VAL A 1 -12.84 -23.04 22.57
N ASN A 2 -13.29 -24.25 22.28
CA ASN A 2 -12.78 -25.50 22.85
C ASN A 2 -11.59 -26.01 22.01
N ALA A 3 -10.59 -25.16 21.78
CA ALA A 3 -9.36 -25.55 21.10
C ALA A 3 -8.43 -26.29 22.08
N THR A 4 -7.88 -27.42 21.65
CA THR A 4 -6.88 -28.18 22.40
C THR A 4 -5.51 -27.51 22.38
N GLU A 5 -5.26 -26.72 21.35
CA GLU A 5 -4.03 -25.95 21.16
C GLU A 5 -4.34 -24.57 20.54
N ILE A 6 -3.66 -23.53 20.98
CA ILE A 6 -3.79 -22.16 20.46
C ILE A 6 -2.40 -21.67 20.08
N ILE A 7 -2.13 -21.56 18.77
CA ILE A 7 -0.90 -20.97 18.24
C ILE A 7 -1.17 -19.49 17.95
N ARG A 8 -0.31 -18.60 18.45
CA ARG A 8 -0.43 -17.16 18.27
C ARG A 8 0.76 -16.63 17.49
N GLY A 9 0.50 -15.86 16.42
CA GLY A 9 1.57 -15.35 15.58
C GLY A 9 1.10 -14.23 14.64
N GLY A 10 1.87 -14.04 13.59
CA GLY A 10 1.62 -13.02 12.57
C GLY A 10 2.29 -11.68 12.85
N THR A 11 2.33 -10.82 11.82
CA THR A 11 3.14 -9.59 11.82
C THR A 11 2.74 -8.59 12.92
N GLY A 12 1.46 -8.52 13.27
CA GLY A 12 0.95 -7.61 14.31
C GLY A 12 1.10 -8.14 15.73
N TYR A 13 1.49 -9.38 15.90
CA TYR A 13 1.70 -9.99 17.21
C TYR A 13 3.14 -9.79 17.64
N THR A 14 3.39 -9.41 18.88
CA THR A 14 4.75 -9.17 19.41
C THR A 14 5.52 -8.08 18.61
N TYR A 15 4.89 -6.92 18.41
CA TYR A 15 5.58 -5.78 17.79
C TYR A 15 6.79 -5.33 18.64
N PRO A 16 7.96 -4.99 18.05
CA PRO A 16 8.23 -4.82 16.62
C PRO A 16 8.75 -6.08 15.89
N SER A 17 8.98 -7.19 16.56
CA SER A 17 9.59 -8.38 15.95
C SER A 17 8.63 -9.18 15.07
N GLY A 18 7.33 -9.06 15.32
CA GLY A 18 6.32 -9.95 14.76
C GLY A 18 6.31 -11.32 15.45
N GLY A 19 5.18 -12.02 15.43
CA GLY A 19 5.08 -13.41 15.91
C GLY A 19 5.54 -14.41 14.86
N ASP A 20 5.49 -15.69 15.17
CA ASP A 20 5.85 -16.76 14.25
C ASP A 20 4.96 -16.75 13.00
N PRO A 21 5.47 -17.15 11.83
CA PRO A 21 4.65 -17.39 10.66
C PRO A 21 3.67 -18.53 10.91
N LEU A 22 2.60 -18.60 10.10
CA LEU A 22 1.74 -19.78 10.09
C LEU A 22 2.54 -21.01 9.68
N PRO A 23 2.24 -22.21 10.23
CA PRO A 23 2.72 -23.46 9.69
C PRO A 23 2.39 -23.59 8.20
N GLU A 24 3.31 -24.14 7.41
CA GLU A 24 3.16 -24.23 5.95
C GLU A 24 1.89 -24.99 5.54
N GLU A 25 1.55 -26.04 6.26
CA GLU A 25 0.33 -26.81 6.04
C GLU A 25 -0.98 -26.04 6.27
N ILE A 26 -0.92 -24.90 7.01
CA ILE A 26 -2.08 -24.03 7.25
C ILE A 26 -2.05 -22.83 6.31
N GLU A 27 -0.86 -22.31 5.97
CA GLU A 27 -0.73 -21.10 5.14
C GLU A 27 -1.34 -21.28 3.74
N HIS A 28 -1.32 -22.51 3.20
CA HIS A 28 -1.85 -22.85 1.87
C HIS A 28 -3.27 -23.43 1.86
N ILE A 29 -3.95 -23.44 3.03
CA ILE A 29 -5.37 -23.83 3.08
C ILE A 29 -6.23 -22.66 2.61
N TYR A 30 -7.22 -22.95 1.75
CA TYR A 30 -8.19 -21.95 1.33
C TYR A 30 -8.88 -21.31 2.55
N PRO A 31 -8.90 -19.96 2.67
CA PRO A 31 -9.46 -19.30 3.85
C PRO A 31 -10.93 -19.58 4.05
N ASP A 32 -11.33 -19.87 5.28
CA ASP A 32 -12.74 -20.00 5.64
C ASP A 32 -13.38 -18.60 5.78
N TYR A 33 -13.87 -18.08 4.66
CA TYR A 33 -14.55 -16.78 4.61
C TYR A 33 -15.91 -16.77 5.30
N GLU A 34 -16.48 -17.94 5.62
CA GLU A 34 -17.76 -18.05 6.33
C GLU A 34 -17.64 -17.67 7.80
N LEU A 35 -16.43 -17.65 8.37
CA LEU A 35 -16.17 -17.14 9.72
C LEU A 35 -16.53 -15.66 9.87
N TYR A 36 -16.49 -14.87 8.77
CA TYR A 36 -16.79 -13.44 8.76
C TYR A 36 -17.67 -13.06 7.56
N PRO A 37 -18.91 -13.58 7.49
CA PRO A 37 -19.75 -13.49 6.30
C PRO A 37 -20.06 -12.04 5.90
N ASP A 38 -20.24 -11.14 6.86
CA ASP A 38 -20.54 -9.74 6.58
C ASP A 38 -19.34 -8.97 5.96
N LEU A 39 -18.11 -9.38 6.28
CA LEU A 39 -16.89 -8.74 5.79
C LEU A 39 -16.35 -9.39 4.52
N CYS A 40 -16.48 -10.70 4.40
CA CYS A 40 -15.81 -11.51 3.38
C CYS A 40 -16.74 -12.01 2.27
N LYS A 41 -18.05 -11.71 2.32
CA LYS A 41 -19.05 -12.22 1.37
C LYS A 41 -18.64 -12.10 -0.11
N ASP A 42 -18.10 -10.95 -0.49
CA ASP A 42 -17.73 -10.64 -1.88
C ASP A 42 -16.22 -10.30 -2.01
N THR A 43 -15.41 -10.56 -0.98
CA THR A 43 -14.02 -10.11 -0.93
C THR A 43 -13.09 -11.22 -0.48
N ALA A 44 -12.09 -11.52 -1.30
CA ALA A 44 -10.98 -12.39 -0.97
C ALA A 44 -9.79 -11.58 -0.44
N TYR A 45 -9.08 -12.13 0.54
CA TYR A 45 -7.88 -11.53 1.14
C TYR A 45 -6.73 -12.51 1.06
N GLY A 46 -5.56 -12.06 0.63
CA GLY A 46 -4.41 -12.94 0.59
C GLY A 46 -3.11 -12.27 0.14
N PHE A 47 -2.07 -13.09 0.10
CA PHE A 47 -0.75 -12.72 -0.36
C PHE A 47 -0.41 -13.56 -1.60
N LEU A 48 -0.04 -12.92 -2.67
CA LEU A 48 0.65 -13.56 -3.81
C LEU A 48 2.16 -13.57 -3.58
N THR A 49 2.66 -12.54 -2.90
CA THR A 49 4.09 -12.39 -2.61
C THR A 49 4.33 -11.95 -1.17
N ARG A 50 5.47 -12.35 -0.62
CA ARG A 50 5.98 -11.88 0.66
C ARG A 50 7.39 -11.34 0.52
N GLY A 51 7.77 -10.44 1.45
CA GLY A 51 9.07 -9.79 1.49
C GLY A 51 9.18 -8.55 0.60
N CYS A 52 10.16 -7.68 0.92
CA CYS A 52 10.38 -6.44 0.21
C CYS A 52 11.87 -6.10 0.15
N PRO A 53 12.45 -5.77 -1.04
CA PRO A 53 13.87 -5.48 -1.16
C PRO A 53 14.28 -4.12 -0.59
N ARG A 54 13.35 -3.29 -0.10
CA ARG A 54 13.62 -1.91 0.30
C ARG A 54 14.36 -1.79 1.64
N GLY A 55 13.94 -2.54 2.65
CA GLY A 55 14.54 -2.46 3.98
C GLY A 55 14.45 -1.06 4.58
N CYS A 56 13.28 -0.42 4.48
CA CYS A 56 13.03 0.88 5.10
C CYS A 56 13.11 0.79 6.63
N ASP A 57 13.78 1.76 7.28
CA ASP A 57 14.08 1.73 8.71
C ASP A 57 12.82 1.75 9.60
N PHE A 58 11.70 2.27 9.08
CA PHE A 58 10.41 2.32 9.76
C PHE A 58 9.51 1.11 9.47
N CYS A 59 9.95 0.17 8.60
CA CYS A 59 9.10 -0.92 8.11
C CYS A 59 9.55 -2.28 8.63
N ILE A 60 8.61 -3.02 9.20
CA ILE A 60 8.85 -4.36 9.76
C ILE A 60 9.10 -5.43 8.67
N VAL A 61 8.60 -5.22 7.45
CA VAL A 61 8.57 -6.26 6.39
C VAL A 61 9.94 -6.84 6.10
N GLY A 62 10.98 -6.00 5.99
CA GLY A 62 12.34 -6.45 5.71
C GLY A 62 12.93 -7.38 6.79
N HIS A 63 12.52 -7.20 8.04
CA HIS A 63 12.93 -8.04 9.18
C HIS A 63 12.09 -9.31 9.28
N LYS A 64 10.76 -9.18 9.12
CA LYS A 64 9.81 -10.27 9.32
C LYS A 64 9.74 -11.24 8.14
N GLU A 65 9.70 -10.72 6.92
CA GLU A 65 9.44 -11.50 5.70
C GLU A 65 10.66 -11.62 4.77
N GLY A 66 11.73 -10.89 5.10
CA GLY A 66 12.98 -10.87 4.34
C GLY A 66 13.05 -9.77 3.28
N ARG A 67 14.29 -9.56 2.77
CA ARG A 67 14.63 -8.48 1.82
C ARG A 67 14.54 -8.91 0.35
N ARG A 68 13.68 -9.86 0.03
CA ARG A 68 13.41 -10.28 -1.33
C ARG A 68 11.93 -10.56 -1.50
N SER A 69 11.31 -9.91 -2.47
CA SER A 69 9.94 -10.26 -2.85
C SER A 69 9.95 -11.61 -3.57
N ARG A 70 9.20 -12.56 -3.06
CA ARG A 70 9.08 -13.92 -3.60
C ARG A 70 7.61 -14.30 -3.73
N LYS A 71 7.26 -15.06 -4.76
CA LYS A 71 5.95 -15.68 -4.90
C LYS A 71 5.75 -16.67 -3.74
N VAL A 72 4.59 -16.64 -3.11
CA VAL A 72 4.20 -17.55 -2.02
C VAL A 72 2.89 -18.28 -2.31
N ALA A 73 2.04 -17.74 -3.18
CA ALA A 73 0.79 -18.40 -3.57
C ALA A 73 0.40 -18.07 -5.01
N ASP A 74 -0.45 -18.89 -5.58
CA ASP A 74 -1.27 -18.55 -6.75
C ASP A 74 -2.61 -17.98 -6.30
N LEU A 75 -3.25 -17.18 -7.15
CA LEU A 75 -4.52 -16.52 -6.81
C LEU A 75 -5.61 -17.52 -6.40
N SER A 76 -5.63 -18.70 -6.99
CA SER A 76 -6.59 -19.76 -6.68
C SER A 76 -6.51 -20.30 -5.25
N GLU A 77 -5.43 -20.05 -4.52
CA GLU A 77 -5.29 -20.50 -3.15
C GLU A 77 -6.16 -19.71 -2.15
N PHE A 78 -6.58 -18.50 -2.52
CA PHE A 78 -7.41 -17.66 -1.64
C PHE A 78 -8.59 -16.98 -2.35
N TRP A 79 -8.74 -17.12 -3.67
CA TRP A 79 -9.83 -16.54 -4.45
C TRP A 79 -10.57 -17.62 -5.25
N ALA A 80 -11.91 -17.64 -5.16
CA ALA A 80 -12.78 -18.57 -5.84
C ALA A 80 -13.99 -17.86 -6.48
N GLY A 81 -13.76 -16.68 -7.08
CA GLY A 81 -14.81 -15.95 -7.80
C GLY A 81 -15.40 -14.74 -7.06
N GLN A 82 -14.86 -14.36 -5.91
CA GLN A 82 -15.26 -13.13 -5.20
C GLN A 82 -15.11 -11.91 -6.11
N LYS A 83 -15.99 -10.92 -5.96
CA LYS A 83 -15.98 -9.69 -6.77
C LYS A 83 -14.78 -8.79 -6.49
N ASN A 84 -14.22 -8.86 -5.29
CA ASN A 84 -13.10 -8.05 -4.84
C ASN A 84 -11.96 -8.94 -4.36
N ILE A 85 -10.74 -8.49 -4.61
CA ILE A 85 -9.50 -9.08 -4.11
C ILE A 85 -8.74 -7.98 -3.39
N VAL A 86 -8.39 -8.19 -2.13
CA VAL A 86 -7.51 -7.34 -1.34
C VAL A 86 -6.18 -8.05 -1.18
N LEU A 87 -5.17 -7.54 -1.87
CA LEU A 87 -3.80 -8.02 -1.77
C LEU A 87 -3.10 -7.36 -0.58
N LEU A 88 -2.52 -8.20 0.26
CA LEU A 88 -1.74 -7.78 1.43
C LEU A 88 -0.24 -7.75 1.14
N ASP A 89 0.12 -7.89 -0.11
CA ASP A 89 1.49 -7.98 -0.63
C ASP A 89 2.31 -6.72 -0.31
N PRO A 90 3.48 -6.84 0.33
CA PRO A 90 4.32 -5.69 0.63
C PRO A 90 4.90 -5.01 -0.61
N ASN A 91 5.20 -5.80 -1.67
CA ASN A 91 5.77 -5.26 -2.91
C ASN A 91 5.71 -6.31 -4.05
N MET A 92 4.51 -6.60 -4.56
CA MET A 92 4.29 -7.61 -5.60
C MET A 92 5.14 -7.34 -6.86
N PHE A 93 5.21 -6.08 -7.30
CA PHE A 93 5.96 -5.72 -8.52
C PHE A 93 7.48 -5.82 -8.41
N ALA A 94 8.03 -6.10 -7.21
CA ALA A 94 9.44 -6.44 -7.02
C ALA A 94 9.71 -7.95 -7.15
N CYS A 95 8.66 -8.77 -7.19
CA CYS A 95 8.79 -10.20 -7.41
C CYS A 95 9.22 -10.51 -8.85
N ARG A 96 10.00 -11.56 -9.04
CA ARG A 96 10.41 -12.02 -10.38
C ARG A 96 9.20 -12.45 -11.21
N ASP A 97 8.22 -13.08 -10.55
CA ASP A 97 7.03 -13.68 -11.18
C ASP A 97 5.87 -12.67 -11.35
N TRP A 98 6.13 -11.37 -11.18
CA TRP A 98 5.11 -10.33 -11.21
C TRP A 98 4.21 -10.34 -12.46
N LYS A 99 4.74 -10.79 -13.62
CA LYS A 99 3.96 -10.87 -14.87
C LYS A 99 2.89 -11.95 -14.80
N ASP A 100 3.27 -13.15 -14.38
CA ASP A 100 2.36 -14.28 -14.18
C ASP A 100 1.27 -13.91 -13.16
N LEU A 101 1.66 -13.39 -12.01
CA LEU A 101 0.73 -12.94 -10.96
C LEU A 101 -0.22 -11.85 -11.47
N SER A 102 0.29 -10.91 -12.26
CA SER A 102 -0.55 -9.87 -12.88
C SER A 102 -1.55 -10.46 -13.88
N GLN A 103 -1.17 -11.47 -14.65
CA GLN A 103 -2.08 -12.15 -15.58
C GLN A 103 -3.20 -12.88 -14.85
N GLN A 104 -2.91 -13.52 -13.71
CA GLN A 104 -3.93 -14.15 -12.87
C GLN A 104 -4.96 -13.11 -12.37
N LEU A 105 -4.47 -11.93 -11.93
CA LEU A 105 -5.34 -10.83 -11.48
C LEU A 105 -6.19 -10.26 -12.63
N ILE A 106 -5.64 -10.11 -13.82
CA ILE A 106 -6.37 -9.65 -15.02
C ILE A 106 -7.45 -10.67 -15.39
N ALA A 107 -7.09 -11.96 -15.42
CA ALA A 107 -7.99 -13.05 -15.78
C ALA A 107 -9.16 -13.20 -14.79
N SER A 108 -8.97 -12.90 -13.50
CA SER A 108 -9.99 -12.95 -12.47
C SER A 108 -11.17 -12.01 -12.74
N ARG A 109 -10.94 -10.90 -13.44
CA ARG A 109 -11.89 -9.79 -13.64
C ARG A 109 -12.48 -9.22 -12.35
N ALA A 110 -11.94 -9.56 -11.19
CA ALA A 110 -12.29 -9.00 -9.91
C ALA A 110 -11.72 -7.57 -9.74
N TRP A 111 -12.28 -6.80 -8.83
CA TRP A 111 -11.72 -5.53 -8.41
C TRP A 111 -10.53 -5.78 -7.48
N VAL A 112 -9.34 -5.34 -7.89
CA VAL A 112 -8.09 -5.55 -7.14
C VAL A 112 -7.76 -4.30 -6.34
N ASP A 113 -7.44 -4.51 -5.07
CA ASP A 113 -6.90 -3.51 -4.15
C ASP A 113 -5.50 -3.94 -3.70
N PHE A 114 -4.50 -3.14 -4.03
CA PHE A 114 -3.14 -3.26 -3.51
C PHE A 114 -3.04 -2.51 -2.17
N SER A 115 -3.56 -3.10 -1.10
CA SER A 115 -3.76 -2.41 0.18
C SER A 115 -2.48 -1.86 0.82
N GLN A 116 -1.32 -2.49 0.57
CA GLN A 116 -0.02 -2.02 1.05
C GLN A 116 0.66 -1.04 0.08
N GLY A 117 0.04 -0.79 -1.06
CA GLY A 117 0.55 0.09 -2.11
C GLY A 117 1.58 -0.55 -3.04
N CYS A 118 1.96 0.21 -4.06
CA CYS A 118 2.93 -0.16 -5.07
C CYS A 118 4.18 0.73 -4.98
N ASP A 119 5.35 0.16 -5.24
CA ASP A 119 6.60 0.91 -5.26
C ASP A 119 6.79 1.64 -6.60
N ILE A 120 6.59 2.96 -6.60
CA ILE A 120 6.73 3.79 -7.80
C ILE A 120 8.14 3.74 -8.41
N ARG A 121 9.18 3.52 -7.60
CA ARG A 121 10.59 3.51 -8.03
C ARG A 121 10.90 2.42 -9.05
N ILE A 122 10.20 1.28 -8.94
CA ILE A 122 10.36 0.14 -9.85
C ILE A 122 9.26 0.08 -10.92
N MET A 123 8.37 1.07 -10.94
CA MET A 123 7.32 1.14 -11.94
C MET A 123 7.92 1.42 -13.33
N THR A 124 7.46 0.66 -14.33
CA THR A 124 7.80 0.80 -15.74
C THR A 124 6.54 1.00 -16.57
N ALA A 125 6.69 1.43 -17.83
CA ALA A 125 5.55 1.54 -18.74
C ALA A 125 4.83 0.19 -18.91
N GLU A 126 5.57 -0.91 -18.96
CA GLU A 126 5.02 -2.26 -19.04
C GLU A 126 4.16 -2.59 -17.81
N LYS A 127 4.67 -2.35 -16.59
CA LYS A 127 3.91 -2.59 -15.34
C LYS A 127 2.67 -1.70 -15.26
N ALA A 128 2.77 -0.45 -15.71
CA ALA A 128 1.63 0.46 -15.78
C ALA A 128 0.56 -0.06 -16.75
N GLN A 129 0.96 -0.69 -17.85
CA GLN A 129 0.02 -1.31 -18.79
C GLN A 129 -0.73 -2.50 -18.16
N TYR A 130 -0.04 -3.40 -17.45
CA TYR A 130 -0.69 -4.50 -16.72
C TYR A 130 -1.69 -3.98 -15.68
N LEU A 131 -1.32 -2.93 -14.92
CA LEU A 131 -2.24 -2.29 -13.97
C LEU A 131 -3.47 -1.70 -14.66
N LYS A 132 -3.32 -1.17 -15.85
CA LYS A 132 -4.42 -0.61 -16.65
C LYS A 132 -5.42 -1.67 -17.12
N GLU A 133 -4.96 -2.89 -17.35
CA GLU A 133 -5.78 -4.03 -17.74
C GLU A 133 -6.55 -4.65 -16.57
N MET A 134 -6.10 -4.42 -15.32
CA MET A 134 -6.80 -4.85 -14.12
C MET A 134 -7.98 -3.93 -13.81
N LYS A 135 -8.99 -4.46 -13.14
CA LYS A 135 -10.04 -3.63 -12.52
C LYS A 135 -9.53 -3.09 -11.19
N ILE A 136 -9.08 -1.86 -11.18
CA ILE A 136 -8.57 -1.17 -9.98
C ILE A 136 -9.44 0.05 -9.70
N LYS A 137 -9.98 0.15 -8.48
CA LYS A 137 -10.73 1.35 -8.03
C LYS A 137 -9.77 2.49 -7.71
N GLN A 138 -8.75 2.19 -6.95
CA GLN A 138 -7.72 3.14 -6.54
C GLN A 138 -6.37 2.41 -6.41
N ILE A 139 -5.29 3.07 -6.81
CA ILE A 139 -3.93 2.60 -6.59
C ILE A 139 -3.23 3.51 -5.59
N HIS A 140 -2.41 2.91 -4.76
CA HIS A 140 -1.62 3.61 -3.76
C HIS A 140 -0.13 3.45 -4.08
N PHE A 141 0.59 4.56 -4.01
CA PHE A 141 2.05 4.60 -4.02
C PHE A 141 2.55 5.19 -2.70
N ALA A 142 3.87 5.29 -2.53
CA ALA A 142 4.46 5.96 -1.38
C ALA A 142 5.62 6.87 -1.79
N TRP A 143 5.71 8.02 -1.12
CA TRP A 143 6.85 8.91 -1.14
C TRP A 143 7.31 9.19 0.30
N ASP A 144 8.12 8.29 0.84
CA ASP A 144 8.50 8.32 2.25
C ASP A 144 9.78 9.13 2.51
N ARG A 145 10.71 9.14 1.56
CA ARG A 145 12.00 9.83 1.68
C ARG A 145 12.05 11.04 0.75
N TYR A 146 12.36 12.21 1.31
CA TYR A 146 12.47 13.44 0.54
C TYR A 146 13.54 13.36 -0.56
N GLU A 147 14.67 12.70 -0.26
CA GLU A 147 15.83 12.54 -1.16
C GLU A 147 15.52 11.71 -2.42
N ASP A 148 14.42 10.98 -2.42
CA ASP A 148 14.02 10.20 -3.59
C ASP A 148 13.34 11.04 -4.69
N LYS A 149 13.16 12.38 -4.48
CA LYS A 149 12.43 13.28 -5.37
C LYS A 149 12.83 13.11 -6.84
N ASP A 150 14.10 13.26 -7.15
CA ASP A 150 14.61 13.24 -8.54
C ASP A 150 14.44 11.87 -9.21
N LYS A 151 14.35 10.82 -8.42
CA LYS A 151 14.14 9.44 -8.91
C LYS A 151 12.67 9.13 -9.16
N ILE A 152 11.77 9.64 -8.31
CA ILE A 152 10.37 9.20 -8.33
C ILE A 152 9.45 10.17 -9.07
N VAL A 153 9.73 11.47 -9.11
CA VAL A 153 8.91 12.44 -9.86
C VAL A 153 8.78 12.07 -11.33
N PRO A 154 9.87 11.75 -12.06
CA PRO A 154 9.74 11.28 -13.44
C PRO A 154 8.95 9.97 -13.58
N LYS A 155 8.94 9.11 -12.55
CA LYS A 155 8.14 7.88 -12.53
C LYS A 155 6.66 8.17 -12.36
N PHE A 156 6.29 9.12 -11.50
CA PHE A 156 4.92 9.59 -11.38
C PHE A 156 4.40 10.18 -12.70
N GLU A 157 5.19 11.04 -13.35
CA GLU A 157 4.86 11.60 -14.66
C GLU A 157 4.67 10.51 -15.72
N MET A 158 5.60 9.57 -15.80
CA MET A 158 5.51 8.43 -16.70
C MET A 158 4.25 7.62 -16.44
N PHE A 159 3.96 7.27 -15.18
CA PHE A 159 2.81 6.46 -14.81
C PHE A 159 1.49 7.16 -15.18
N LYS A 160 1.35 8.45 -14.86
CA LYS A 160 0.19 9.25 -15.23
C LYS A 160 -0.01 9.29 -16.75
N ARG A 161 1.07 9.52 -17.52
CA ARG A 161 1.01 9.55 -19.00
C ARG A 161 0.59 8.20 -19.56
N GLN A 162 1.11 7.09 -19.03
CA GLN A 162 0.78 5.74 -19.52
C GLN A 162 -0.66 5.35 -19.19
N THR A 163 -1.15 5.68 -17.99
CA THR A 163 -2.47 5.25 -17.55
C THR A 163 -3.59 6.21 -17.95
N GLY A 164 -3.31 7.49 -18.03
CA GLY A 164 -4.31 8.55 -18.21
C GLY A 164 -5.20 8.73 -16.97
N TRP A 165 -4.84 8.16 -15.82
CA TRP A 165 -5.63 8.24 -14.60
C TRP A 165 -5.45 9.59 -13.90
N ASP A 166 -6.42 9.95 -13.07
CA ASP A 166 -6.43 11.19 -12.30
C ASP A 166 -6.33 10.94 -10.77
N TYR A 167 -6.31 12.02 -10.01
CA TYR A 167 -6.19 12.01 -8.54
C TYR A 167 -7.27 11.18 -7.82
N ARG A 168 -8.42 10.91 -8.46
CA ARG A 168 -9.47 10.06 -7.86
C ARG A 168 -9.06 8.60 -7.80
N LYS A 169 -8.18 8.19 -8.73
CA LYS A 169 -7.70 6.83 -8.86
C LYS A 169 -6.26 6.64 -8.36
N MET A 170 -5.49 7.74 -8.26
CA MET A 170 -4.08 7.70 -7.88
C MET A 170 -3.84 8.41 -6.54
N SER A 171 -3.48 7.64 -5.51
CA SER A 171 -3.13 8.15 -4.19
C SER A 171 -1.66 7.87 -3.87
N VAL A 172 -1.05 8.74 -3.06
CA VAL A 172 0.34 8.57 -2.61
C VAL A 172 0.43 8.81 -1.11
N TYR A 173 0.85 7.80 -0.38
CA TYR A 173 1.19 7.93 1.04
C TYR A 173 2.45 8.78 1.18
N VAL A 174 2.40 9.77 2.06
CA VAL A 174 3.53 10.65 2.38
C VAL A 174 3.82 10.49 3.87
N LEU A 175 4.94 9.83 4.20
CA LEU A 175 5.40 9.71 5.58
C LEU A 175 6.01 11.04 6.02
N CYS A 176 5.35 11.72 6.95
CA CYS A 176 5.76 13.02 7.48
C CYS A 176 6.36 12.89 8.88
N GLY A 177 7.37 13.73 9.17
CA GLY A 177 8.04 13.74 10.46
C GLY A 177 9.01 12.58 10.70
N PHE A 178 9.37 11.84 9.64
CA PHE A 178 10.46 10.87 9.67
C PHE A 178 11.67 11.44 8.90
N ASN A 179 12.63 12.01 9.63
CA ASN A 179 13.82 12.66 9.06
C ASN A 179 13.50 13.75 8.02
N THR A 180 12.35 14.44 8.17
CA THR A 180 11.92 15.52 7.29
C THR A 180 11.44 16.74 8.08
N ALA A 181 11.70 17.94 7.57
CA ALA A 181 11.10 19.18 8.03
C ALA A 181 9.70 19.38 7.41
N LEU A 182 8.88 20.24 8.03
CA LEU A 182 7.53 20.53 7.55
C LEU A 182 7.53 21.09 6.11
N GLU A 183 8.51 21.91 5.78
CA GLU A 183 8.68 22.50 4.45
C GLU A 183 8.91 21.42 3.38
N GLN A 184 9.70 20.38 3.70
CA GLN A 184 9.96 19.25 2.81
C GLN A 184 8.71 18.38 2.66
N ASP A 185 7.94 18.22 3.74
CA ASP A 185 6.66 17.50 3.72
C ASP A 185 5.65 18.24 2.82
N LEU A 186 5.54 19.55 2.97
CA LEU A 186 4.68 20.40 2.13
C LEU A 186 5.10 20.38 0.67
N GLU A 187 6.39 20.44 0.37
CA GLU A 187 6.89 20.37 -1.01
C GLU A 187 6.49 19.07 -1.69
N ARG A 188 6.61 17.91 -1.01
CA ARG A 188 6.16 16.61 -1.54
C ARG A 188 4.66 16.62 -1.82
N ILE A 189 3.86 17.15 -0.90
CA ILE A 189 2.40 17.22 -1.01
C ILE A 189 1.99 18.11 -2.18
N TYR A 190 2.57 19.30 -2.32
CA TYR A 190 2.29 20.20 -3.43
C TYR A 190 2.71 19.61 -4.77
N THR A 191 3.91 19.03 -4.85
CA THR A 191 4.39 18.34 -6.05
C THR A 191 3.41 17.24 -6.50
N LEU A 192 2.96 16.39 -5.58
CA LEU A 192 1.99 15.33 -5.90
C LEU A 192 0.65 15.89 -6.38
N ARG A 193 0.15 16.96 -5.76
CA ARG A 193 -1.08 17.63 -6.20
C ARG A 193 -0.94 18.19 -7.61
N ASP A 194 0.17 18.84 -7.91
CA ASP A 194 0.43 19.44 -9.21
C ASP A 194 0.59 18.39 -10.30
N LEU A 195 1.17 17.23 -9.96
CA LEU A 195 1.21 16.06 -10.81
C LEU A 195 -0.16 15.38 -10.99
N GLY A 196 -1.17 15.77 -10.22
CA GLY A 196 -2.53 15.20 -10.29
C GLY A 196 -2.69 13.89 -9.55
N TYR A 197 -1.96 13.70 -8.47
CA TYR A 197 -2.12 12.64 -7.49
C TYR A 197 -2.85 13.16 -6.24
N SER A 198 -3.48 12.25 -5.50
CA SER A 198 -4.07 12.55 -4.20
C SER A 198 -3.07 12.17 -3.09
N PRO A 199 -2.39 13.13 -2.45
CA PRO A 199 -1.52 12.81 -1.33
C PRO A 199 -2.34 12.36 -0.12
N TYR A 200 -1.76 11.47 0.68
CA TYR A 200 -2.32 11.02 1.96
C TYR A 200 -1.23 11.03 3.01
N VAL A 201 -1.36 11.88 4.01
CA VAL A 201 -0.35 12.09 5.05
C VAL A 201 -0.43 11.01 6.13
N MET A 202 0.68 10.32 6.33
CA MET A 202 0.95 9.42 7.45
C MET A 202 1.99 10.08 8.35
N ILE A 203 1.74 10.14 9.65
CA ILE A 203 2.66 10.76 10.61
C ILE A 203 3.43 9.67 11.34
N TYR A 204 4.76 9.75 11.26
CA TYR A 204 5.63 8.88 12.07
C TYR A 204 5.50 9.23 13.55
N ASP A 205 5.39 8.22 14.42
CA ASP A 205 5.24 8.39 15.87
C ASP A 205 4.15 9.41 16.28
N LYS A 206 3.02 9.42 15.58
CA LYS A 206 1.91 10.36 15.78
C LYS A 206 1.50 10.53 17.25
N TYR A 207 1.63 9.47 18.05
CA TYR A 207 1.24 9.47 19.45
C TYR A 207 2.14 10.34 20.35
N LYS A 208 3.37 10.60 19.92
CA LYS A 208 4.31 11.48 20.62
C LYS A 208 4.04 12.98 20.41
N LEU A 209 3.16 13.33 19.45
CA LEU A 209 2.87 14.71 19.11
C LEU A 209 1.74 15.29 19.96
N SER A 210 1.85 16.58 20.34
CA SER A 210 0.76 17.34 20.95
C SER A 210 -0.45 17.46 19.99
N ALA A 211 -1.63 17.76 20.55
CA ALA A 211 -2.86 17.90 19.75
C ALA A 211 -2.77 19.05 18.71
N GLY A 212 -2.07 20.14 19.05
CA GLY A 212 -1.89 21.32 18.20
C GLY A 212 -0.69 21.27 17.24
N ALA A 213 0.06 20.17 17.19
CA ALA A 213 1.24 20.07 16.34
C ALA A 213 0.90 20.29 14.86
N ASP A 214 1.75 21.01 14.14
CA ASP A 214 1.58 21.32 12.71
C ASP A 214 1.40 20.08 11.84
N LEU A 215 2.09 18.98 12.14
CA LEU A 215 1.91 17.71 11.43
C LEU A 215 0.49 17.14 11.56
N LYS A 216 -0.16 17.29 12.74
CA LYS A 216 -1.55 16.87 12.90
C LYS A 216 -2.51 17.78 12.14
N ARG A 217 -2.24 19.09 12.08
CA ARG A 217 -2.97 20.05 11.27
C ARG A 217 -2.78 19.74 9.78
N LEU A 218 -1.55 19.47 9.35
CA LEU A 218 -1.22 19.04 8.00
C LEU A 218 -2.00 17.77 7.59
N GLN A 219 -2.01 16.76 8.45
CA GLN A 219 -2.75 15.52 8.20
C GLN A 219 -4.26 15.79 8.04
N ARG A 220 -4.86 16.59 8.91
CA ARG A 220 -6.29 16.93 8.80
C ARG A 220 -6.60 17.66 7.49
N TRP A 221 -5.76 18.62 7.11
CA TRP A 221 -5.92 19.35 5.86
C TRP A 221 -5.83 18.44 4.64
N VAL A 222 -4.74 17.69 4.50
CA VAL A 222 -4.46 16.87 3.31
C VAL A 222 -5.42 15.70 3.19
N ASN A 223 -5.71 15.00 4.30
CA ASN A 223 -6.52 13.78 4.27
C ASN A 223 -8.04 14.08 4.18
N SER A 224 -8.45 15.34 4.36
CA SER A 224 -9.80 15.78 4.07
C SER A 224 -9.89 16.28 2.62
N ARG A 225 -10.49 15.50 1.73
CA ARG A 225 -10.65 15.87 0.32
C ARG A 225 -11.29 17.24 0.13
N PHE A 226 -12.26 17.60 0.99
CA PHE A 226 -12.94 18.90 0.93
C PHE A 226 -12.01 20.04 1.36
N ALA A 227 -11.32 19.89 2.50
CA ALA A 227 -10.38 20.90 2.99
C ALA A 227 -9.22 21.10 2.00
N PHE A 228 -8.64 20.03 1.49
CA PHE A 228 -7.51 20.07 0.55
C PHE A 228 -7.88 20.68 -0.81
N ALA A 229 -9.13 20.48 -1.25
CA ALA A 229 -9.64 21.10 -2.47
C ALA A 229 -9.97 22.58 -2.29
N ALA A 230 -10.57 22.97 -1.15
CA ALA A 230 -11.02 24.33 -0.87
C ALA A 230 -9.86 25.26 -0.49
N VAL A 231 -8.94 24.80 0.35
CA VAL A 231 -7.79 25.58 0.85
C VAL A 231 -6.52 25.17 0.10
N LYS A 232 -5.97 26.09 -0.68
CA LYS A 232 -4.85 25.77 -1.58
C LYS A 232 -3.49 25.75 -0.88
N ARG A 233 -3.32 26.51 0.19
CA ARG A 233 -2.07 26.64 0.92
C ARG A 233 -2.28 26.21 2.37
N PHE A 234 -1.30 25.56 2.94
CA PHE A 234 -1.36 25.09 4.33
C PHE A 234 -1.45 26.22 5.34
N GLU A 235 -0.82 27.35 5.04
CA GLU A 235 -0.81 28.56 5.87
C GLU A 235 -2.23 29.13 6.05
N ASP A 236 -3.10 28.96 5.05
CA ASP A 236 -4.49 29.45 5.04
C ASP A 236 -5.46 28.48 5.72
N TYR A 237 -5.05 27.26 6.04
CA TYR A 237 -5.85 26.26 6.73
C TYR A 237 -5.78 26.48 8.24
N LYS A 238 -6.89 26.89 8.85
CA LYS A 238 -7.04 27.15 10.29
C LYS A 238 -7.60 25.97 11.05
#